data_4ac672a6326273ce676f6890aec37da2
#
_entry.id   4ac672a6326273ce676f6890aec37da2
#
_cell.length_a   1.000
_cell.length_b   1.000
_cell.length_c   1.000
_cell.angle_alpha   90.00
_cell.angle_beta   90.00
_cell.angle_gamma   90.00
#
_symmetry.space_group_name_H-M   'P 1'
#
loop_
_entity.id
_entity.type
_entity.pdbx_description
1 polymer ?
#
loop_
_entity_poly.entity_id
_entity_poly.type
_entity_poly.pdbx_seq_one_letter_code
_entity_poly.pdbx_strand_id
1 'polypeptide(L)'
;IVQSLVGSEMCIRDSRDVIQSYADKVDMLNTIGTNKFFFNSLRYFGQPNEIDLRNAHFILNCPDETASTELMHIEDVKEVFENEISNYGFDAKVEITKNLTAEIMVLNYDRKVLLKKGTHLSVDSVKSLVHHEIGVHMVTTINAVNQPLNIFKLGFPTNTYTQEGIAVLTEYLSGFLTIKRLKELALRVVGVDMMINGLDFKAVYHELVNSYY
;
A
#
# COMPACT_ATOMS: atom_id res chain seq x y z
N ILE A 1 12.42 31.33 -26.37
CA ILE A 1 12.02 32.07 -25.12
C ILE A 1 10.72 31.50 -24.56
N VAL A 2 9.68 31.28 -25.39
CA VAL A 2 8.36 30.77 -24.93
C VAL A 2 8.49 29.33 -24.39
N GLN A 3 9.24 28.44 -25.04
CA GLN A 3 9.49 27.07 -24.56
C GLN A 3 10.26 27.02 -23.24
N SER A 4 11.16 27.96 -22.98
CA SER A 4 11.89 28.07 -21.71
C SER A 4 10.99 28.51 -20.56
N LEU A 5 10.03 29.40 -20.82
CA LEU A 5 9.07 29.87 -19.81
C LEU A 5 8.06 28.77 -19.42
N VAL A 6 7.53 28.02 -20.39
CA VAL A 6 6.64 26.89 -20.14
C VAL A 6 7.32 25.81 -19.29
N GLY A 7 8.59 25.50 -19.57
CA GLY A 7 9.35 24.55 -18.76
C GLY A 7 9.58 25.02 -17.32
N SER A 8 9.83 26.32 -17.11
CA SER A 8 10.03 26.87 -15.76
C SER A 8 8.72 26.93 -14.95
N GLU A 9 7.59 27.23 -15.56
CA GLU A 9 6.28 27.22 -14.92
C GLU A 9 5.86 25.81 -14.50
N MET A 10 6.09 24.79 -15.33
CA MET A 10 5.85 23.39 -14.98
C MET A 10 6.70 22.96 -13.78
N CYS A 11 8.00 23.23 -13.78
CA CYS A 11 8.88 22.90 -12.66
C CYS A 11 8.46 23.58 -11.34
N ILE A 12 8.02 24.84 -11.39
CA ILE A 12 7.54 25.56 -10.22
C ILE A 12 6.22 24.95 -9.71
N ARG A 13 5.32 24.61 -10.61
CA ARG A 13 4.04 23.97 -10.28
C ARG A 13 4.27 22.60 -9.62
N ASP A 14 5.09 21.74 -10.22
CA ASP A 14 5.41 20.42 -9.67
C ASP A 14 6.04 20.52 -8.27
N SER A 15 6.98 21.47 -8.08
CA SER A 15 7.60 21.72 -6.77
C SER A 15 6.57 22.18 -5.73
N ARG A 16 5.63 23.06 -6.14
CA ARG A 16 4.55 23.52 -5.27
C ARG A 16 3.61 22.37 -4.88
N ASP A 17 3.24 21.51 -5.82
CA ASP A 17 2.34 20.39 -5.59
C ASP A 17 2.97 19.38 -4.62
N VAL A 18 4.27 19.12 -4.74
CA VAL A 18 5.03 18.30 -3.79
C VAL A 18 5.03 18.91 -2.39
N ILE A 19 5.33 20.21 -2.26
CA ILE A 19 5.34 20.90 -0.96
C ILE A 19 3.94 20.86 -0.34
N GLN A 20 2.89 21.11 -1.14
CA GLN A 20 1.51 21.07 -0.67
C GLN A 20 1.12 19.67 -0.17
N SER A 21 1.53 18.62 -0.87
CA SER A 21 1.24 17.24 -0.44
C SER A 21 1.91 16.87 0.90
N TYR A 22 3.12 17.39 1.16
CA TYR A 22 3.74 17.25 2.48
C TYR A 22 2.99 18.05 3.56
N ALA A 23 2.55 19.26 3.26
CA ALA A 23 1.75 20.07 4.19
C ALA A 23 0.42 19.37 4.51
N ASP A 24 -0.27 18.82 3.51
CA ASP A 24 -1.51 18.07 3.70
C ASP A 24 -1.30 16.82 4.55
N LYS A 25 -0.17 16.10 4.38
CA LYS A 25 0.21 14.97 5.22
C LYS A 25 0.41 15.38 6.67
N VAL A 26 1.10 16.48 6.93
CA VAL A 26 1.33 17.01 8.28
C VAL A 26 0.02 17.43 8.92
N ASP A 27 -0.85 18.13 8.19
CA ASP A 27 -2.17 18.53 8.68
C ASP A 27 -3.03 17.32 9.03
N MET A 28 -3.03 16.28 8.20
CA MET A 28 -3.73 15.03 8.49
C MET A 28 -3.23 14.40 9.79
N LEU A 29 -1.90 14.25 9.96
CA LEU A 29 -1.31 13.65 11.15
C LEU A 29 -1.60 14.46 12.42
N ASN A 30 -1.55 15.80 12.33
CA ASN A 30 -1.82 16.69 13.47
C ASN A 30 -3.29 16.68 13.91
N THR A 31 -4.18 16.17 13.08
CA THR A 31 -5.62 16.12 13.37
C THR A 31 -6.13 14.74 13.80
N ILE A 32 -5.25 13.74 13.96
CA ILE A 32 -5.60 12.43 14.48
C ILE A 32 -6.34 12.57 15.82
N GLY A 33 -7.47 11.88 15.95
CA GLY A 33 -8.33 11.94 17.14
C GLY A 33 -9.29 13.14 17.19
N THR A 34 -9.33 13.96 16.13
CA THR A 34 -10.28 15.07 16.01
C THR A 34 -11.25 14.87 14.83
N ASN A 35 -12.36 15.61 14.81
CA ASN A 35 -13.32 15.60 13.69
C ASN A 35 -12.70 16.10 12.36
N LYS A 36 -11.57 16.78 12.41
CA LYS A 36 -10.88 17.29 11.22
C LYS A 36 -10.07 16.19 10.51
N PHE A 37 -9.73 15.12 11.21
CA PHE A 37 -8.93 14.03 10.66
C PHE A 37 -9.56 13.42 9.41
N PHE A 38 -10.87 13.20 9.40
CA PHE A 38 -11.60 12.66 8.27
C PHE A 38 -11.42 13.53 7.00
N PHE A 39 -11.67 14.83 7.10
CA PHE A 39 -11.54 15.74 5.96
C PHE A 39 -10.10 15.89 5.48
N ASN A 40 -9.14 15.96 6.40
CA ASN A 40 -7.72 16.02 6.06
C ASN A 40 -7.22 14.72 5.42
N SER A 41 -7.77 13.57 5.82
CA SER A 41 -7.48 12.27 5.18
C SER A 41 -7.99 12.23 3.75
N LEU A 42 -9.22 12.68 3.49
CA LEU A 42 -9.77 12.76 2.14
C LEU A 42 -8.98 13.74 1.25
N ARG A 43 -8.52 14.87 1.82
CA ARG A 43 -7.69 15.82 1.09
C ARG A 43 -6.33 15.22 0.70
N TYR A 44 -5.74 14.41 1.57
CA TYR A 44 -4.43 13.80 1.33
C TYR A 44 -4.50 12.55 0.45
N PHE A 45 -5.42 11.64 0.75
CA PHE A 45 -5.55 10.35 0.04
C PHE A 45 -6.53 10.39 -1.14
N GLY A 46 -7.40 11.37 -1.21
CA GLY A 46 -8.54 11.38 -2.14
C GLY A 46 -9.71 10.54 -1.65
N GLN A 47 -10.67 10.34 -2.52
CA GLN A 47 -11.87 9.54 -2.29
C GLN A 47 -12.17 8.65 -3.50
N PRO A 48 -12.85 7.50 -3.30
CA PRO A 48 -13.29 6.66 -4.39
C PRO A 48 -14.19 7.43 -5.36
N ASN A 49 -14.03 7.20 -6.65
CA ASN A 49 -14.94 7.69 -7.67
C ASN A 49 -15.95 6.61 -8.07
N GLU A 50 -16.91 6.95 -8.94
CA GLU A 50 -17.97 6.02 -9.39
C GLU A 50 -17.41 4.78 -10.09
N ILE A 51 -16.28 4.89 -10.79
CA ILE A 51 -15.62 3.77 -11.47
C ILE A 51 -15.00 2.84 -10.43
N ASP A 52 -14.35 3.40 -9.41
CA ASP A 52 -13.73 2.62 -8.33
C ASP A 52 -14.80 1.81 -7.59
N LEU A 53 -15.93 2.43 -7.25
CA LEU A 53 -17.06 1.78 -6.59
C LEU A 53 -17.68 0.67 -7.45
N ARG A 54 -17.93 0.96 -8.72
CA ARG A 54 -18.47 -0.05 -9.66
C ARG A 54 -17.52 -1.25 -9.78
N ASN A 55 -16.22 -1.02 -9.89
CA ASN A 55 -15.23 -2.08 -9.96
C ASN A 55 -15.15 -2.87 -8.64
N ALA A 56 -15.19 -2.17 -7.50
CA ALA A 56 -15.21 -2.81 -6.19
C ALA A 56 -16.42 -3.75 -6.03
N HIS A 57 -17.63 -3.28 -6.36
CA HIS A 57 -18.83 -4.12 -6.31
C HIS A 57 -18.76 -5.29 -7.29
N PHE A 58 -18.21 -5.10 -8.50
CA PHE A 58 -17.99 -6.20 -9.43
C PHE A 58 -17.07 -7.27 -8.82
N ILE A 59 -15.94 -6.88 -8.26
CA ILE A 59 -14.97 -7.80 -7.63
C ILE A 59 -15.61 -8.55 -6.45
N LEU A 60 -16.37 -7.87 -5.61
CA LEU A 60 -17.03 -8.47 -4.44
C LEU A 60 -18.06 -9.56 -4.84
N ASN A 61 -18.67 -9.44 -6.02
CA ASN A 61 -19.59 -10.43 -6.57
C ASN A 61 -18.89 -11.56 -7.36
N CYS A 62 -17.57 -11.53 -7.53
CA CYS A 62 -16.87 -12.65 -8.14
C CYS A 62 -16.95 -13.90 -7.26
N PRO A 63 -17.08 -15.10 -7.83
CA PRO A 63 -17.03 -16.35 -7.07
C PRO A 63 -15.67 -16.49 -6.37
N ASP A 64 -15.69 -17.12 -5.20
CA ASP A 64 -14.46 -17.42 -4.47
C ASP A 64 -13.65 -18.49 -5.19
N GLU A 65 -12.35 -18.30 -5.22
CA GLU A 65 -11.43 -19.34 -5.69
C GLU A 65 -11.23 -20.38 -4.60
N THR A 66 -10.96 -21.61 -5.01
CA THR A 66 -10.39 -22.63 -4.11
C THR A 66 -8.96 -22.24 -3.80
N ALA A 67 -8.80 -21.45 -2.73
CA ALA A 67 -7.47 -21.05 -2.30
C ALA A 67 -6.62 -22.26 -1.88
N SER A 68 -5.32 -22.16 -2.12
CA SER A 68 -4.35 -23.10 -1.54
C SER A 68 -4.53 -23.12 -0.02
N THR A 69 -4.75 -24.31 0.54
CA THR A 69 -4.87 -24.52 1.98
C THR A 69 -3.51 -24.70 2.67
N GLU A 70 -2.43 -24.71 1.90
CA GLU A 70 -1.09 -24.85 2.43
C GLU A 70 -0.66 -23.54 3.09
N LEU A 71 -0.45 -23.63 4.42
CA LEU A 71 -0.02 -22.51 5.26
C LEU A 71 1.46 -22.64 5.58
N MET A 72 2.18 -21.55 5.45
CA MET A 72 3.57 -21.42 5.85
C MET A 72 3.65 -20.86 7.28
N HIS A 73 4.55 -21.40 8.08
CA HIS A 73 4.94 -20.82 9.36
C HIS A 73 5.77 -19.56 9.14
N ILE A 74 5.74 -18.64 10.10
CA ILE A 74 6.40 -17.34 9.93
C ILE A 74 7.93 -17.46 9.78
N GLU A 75 8.52 -18.52 10.30
CA GLU A 75 9.93 -18.85 10.15
C GLU A 75 10.28 -19.20 8.69
N ASP A 76 9.40 -19.96 8.01
CA ASP A 76 9.57 -20.33 6.60
C ASP A 76 9.31 -19.07 5.71
N VAL A 77 8.34 -18.26 6.07
CA VAL A 77 8.09 -16.97 5.41
C VAL A 77 9.34 -16.08 5.48
N LYS A 78 10.00 -16.04 6.64
CA LYS A 78 11.25 -15.31 6.82
C LYS A 78 12.32 -15.76 5.82
N GLU A 79 12.50 -17.06 5.68
CA GLU A 79 13.47 -17.62 4.75
C GLU A 79 13.18 -17.24 3.30
N VAL A 80 11.92 -17.24 2.89
CA VAL A 80 11.51 -16.80 1.54
C VAL A 80 11.89 -15.35 1.30
N PHE A 81 11.62 -14.45 2.25
CA PHE A 81 11.98 -13.04 2.14
C PHE A 81 13.51 -12.82 2.14
N GLU A 82 14.25 -13.52 2.99
CA GLU A 82 15.73 -13.47 3.04
C GLU A 82 16.36 -13.93 1.73
N ASN A 83 15.85 -15.02 1.15
CA ASN A 83 16.29 -15.52 -0.14
C ASN A 83 16.04 -14.50 -1.26
N GLU A 84 14.86 -13.87 -1.30
CA GLU A 84 14.56 -12.87 -2.32
C GLU A 84 15.40 -11.62 -2.17
N ILE A 85 15.61 -11.12 -0.96
CA ILE A 85 16.53 -10.01 -0.67
C ILE A 85 17.94 -10.33 -1.18
N SER A 86 18.40 -11.57 -0.95
CA SER A 86 19.70 -12.07 -1.43
C SER A 86 19.77 -12.15 -2.95
N ASN A 87 18.69 -12.60 -3.62
CA ASN A 87 18.60 -12.65 -5.09
C ASN A 87 18.76 -11.27 -5.73
N TYR A 88 18.18 -10.23 -5.11
CA TYR A 88 18.36 -8.85 -5.55
C TYR A 88 19.73 -8.25 -5.15
N GLY A 89 20.50 -8.91 -4.30
CA GLY A 89 21.76 -8.39 -3.77
C GLY A 89 21.56 -7.20 -2.82
N PHE A 90 20.43 -7.13 -2.12
CA PHE A 90 20.11 -6.02 -1.23
C PHE A 90 20.71 -6.22 0.17
N ASP A 91 21.24 -5.15 0.74
CA ASP A 91 21.59 -5.08 2.16
C ASP A 91 20.33 -4.71 2.98
N ALA A 92 19.53 -5.71 3.28
CA ALA A 92 18.32 -5.57 4.07
C ALA A 92 18.15 -6.77 5.03
N LYS A 93 17.33 -6.60 6.08
CA LYS A 93 17.15 -7.61 7.14
C LYS A 93 15.69 -7.97 7.29
N VAL A 94 15.43 -9.23 7.63
CA VAL A 94 14.09 -9.73 7.99
C VAL A 94 14.04 -10.05 9.48
N GLU A 95 13.13 -9.42 10.21
CA GLU A 95 13.00 -9.57 11.66
C GLU A 95 11.58 -10.03 12.03
N ILE A 96 11.47 -11.01 12.93
CA ILE A 96 10.19 -11.46 13.49
C ILE A 96 9.94 -10.67 14.78
N THR A 97 8.77 -10.02 14.88
CA THR A 97 8.40 -9.20 16.04
C THR A 97 6.98 -9.52 16.53
N LYS A 98 6.71 -9.29 17.82
CA LYS A 98 5.37 -9.43 18.40
C LYS A 98 4.53 -8.15 18.24
N ASN A 99 5.19 -7.00 18.13
CA ASN A 99 4.57 -5.68 18.20
C ASN A 99 4.35 -5.13 16.77
N LEU A 100 3.54 -5.85 15.98
CA LEU A 100 3.19 -5.42 14.63
C LEU A 100 1.68 -5.50 14.46
N THR A 101 1.08 -4.43 13.90
CA THR A 101 -0.35 -4.38 13.62
C THR A 101 -0.68 -5.17 12.37
N ALA A 102 0.12 -4.99 11.31
CA ALA A 102 0.03 -5.74 10.06
C ALA A 102 0.76 -7.10 10.19
N GLU A 103 0.49 -8.01 9.28
CA GLU A 103 1.19 -9.31 9.23
C GLU A 103 2.63 -9.16 8.76
N ILE A 104 2.85 -8.28 7.79
CA ILE A 104 4.15 -7.90 7.23
C ILE A 104 4.21 -6.37 7.11
N MET A 105 5.38 -5.80 7.34
CA MET A 105 5.63 -4.37 7.18
C MET A 105 7.07 -4.14 6.71
N VAL A 106 7.23 -3.33 5.67
CA VAL A 106 8.56 -2.90 5.22
C VAL A 106 8.88 -1.53 5.79
N LEU A 107 10.00 -1.45 6.49
CA LEU A 107 10.59 -0.21 6.97
C LEU A 107 11.66 0.22 5.95
N ASN A 108 11.24 0.99 4.96
CA ASN A 108 12.08 1.39 3.84
C ASN A 108 13.36 2.10 4.28
N TYR A 109 13.26 3.03 5.22
CA TYR A 109 14.41 3.78 5.73
C TYR A 109 15.45 2.89 6.41
N ASP A 110 14.98 1.93 7.22
CA ASP A 110 15.84 0.99 7.98
C ASP A 110 16.26 -0.22 7.15
N ARG A 111 15.74 -0.35 5.92
CA ARG A 111 15.91 -1.52 5.05
C ARG A 111 15.59 -2.83 5.78
N LYS A 112 14.41 -2.85 6.41
CA LYS A 112 13.95 -4.00 7.19
C LYS A 112 12.57 -4.45 6.74
N VAL A 113 12.39 -5.77 6.72
CA VAL A 113 11.09 -6.40 6.65
C VAL A 113 10.75 -6.92 8.03
N LEU A 114 9.63 -6.49 8.59
CA LEU A 114 9.11 -6.97 9.86
C LEU A 114 8.00 -7.97 9.61
N LEU A 115 8.10 -9.13 10.25
CA LEU A 115 7.10 -10.20 10.21
C LEU A 115 6.46 -10.35 11.58
N LYS A 116 5.13 -10.45 11.63
CA LYS A 116 4.40 -10.62 12.88
C LYS A 116 4.52 -12.05 13.39
N LYS A 117 5.00 -12.21 14.62
CA LYS A 117 5.13 -13.52 15.26
C LYS A 117 3.80 -14.24 15.40
N GLY A 118 3.76 -15.52 15.04
CA GLY A 118 2.58 -16.37 15.18
C GLY A 118 1.56 -16.23 14.03
N THR A 119 1.87 -15.48 12.99
CA THR A 119 1.08 -15.44 11.75
C THR A 119 1.35 -16.67 10.90
N HIS A 120 0.31 -17.17 10.21
CA HIS A 120 0.39 -18.19 9.19
C HIS A 120 -0.17 -17.61 7.90
N LEU A 121 0.58 -17.69 6.83
CA LEU A 121 0.21 -17.17 5.52
C LEU A 121 0.13 -18.30 4.49
N SER A 122 -0.80 -18.20 3.56
CA SER A 122 -0.81 -19.13 2.42
C SER A 122 0.43 -18.93 1.55
N VAL A 123 0.89 -19.98 0.90
CA VAL A 123 2.04 -19.92 -0.02
C VAL A 123 1.84 -18.83 -1.09
N ASP A 124 0.64 -18.73 -1.64
CA ASP A 124 0.32 -17.70 -2.65
C ASP A 124 0.39 -16.29 -2.07
N SER A 125 -0.13 -16.09 -0.86
CA SER A 125 -0.02 -14.80 -0.17
C SER A 125 1.43 -14.39 0.09
N VAL A 126 2.28 -15.34 0.49
CA VAL A 126 3.72 -15.07 0.70
C VAL A 126 4.39 -14.64 -0.59
N LYS A 127 4.17 -15.37 -1.68
CA LYS A 127 4.73 -15.04 -3.00
C LYS A 127 4.23 -13.68 -3.52
N SER A 128 2.93 -13.41 -3.38
CA SER A 128 2.34 -12.12 -3.71
C SER A 128 3.01 -10.98 -2.94
N LEU A 129 3.14 -11.12 -1.61
CA LEU A 129 3.76 -10.12 -0.74
C LEU A 129 5.25 -9.91 -1.02
N VAL A 130 6.00 -10.95 -1.39
CA VAL A 130 7.40 -10.81 -1.80
C VAL A 130 7.53 -9.92 -3.03
N HIS A 131 6.73 -10.13 -4.05
CA HIS A 131 6.73 -9.28 -5.24
C HIS A 131 6.30 -7.85 -4.94
N HIS A 132 5.32 -7.68 -4.07
CA HIS A 132 4.83 -6.38 -3.62
C HIS A 132 5.90 -5.61 -2.83
N GLU A 133 6.37 -6.21 -1.75
CA GLU A 133 7.21 -5.53 -0.76
C GLU A 133 8.69 -5.42 -1.19
N ILE A 134 9.25 -6.52 -1.73
CA ILE A 134 10.64 -6.51 -2.19
C ILE A 134 10.71 -5.99 -3.63
N GLY A 135 9.91 -6.55 -4.52
CA GLY A 135 9.96 -6.26 -5.95
C GLY A 135 9.57 -4.82 -6.31
N VAL A 136 8.77 -4.14 -5.48
CA VAL A 136 8.37 -2.75 -5.74
C VAL A 136 8.89 -1.80 -4.67
N HIS A 137 8.48 -1.96 -3.41
CA HIS A 137 8.80 -0.94 -2.39
C HIS A 137 10.29 -0.90 -2.07
N MET A 138 10.93 -2.04 -1.84
CA MET A 138 12.36 -2.06 -1.51
C MET A 138 13.22 -1.70 -2.73
N VAL A 139 12.91 -2.21 -3.92
CA VAL A 139 13.57 -1.83 -5.17
C VAL A 139 13.50 -0.32 -5.40
N THR A 140 12.31 0.28 -5.24
CA THR A 140 12.13 1.73 -5.39
C THR A 140 12.98 2.51 -4.39
N THR A 141 12.99 2.08 -3.14
CA THR A 141 13.79 2.73 -2.08
C THR A 141 15.28 2.66 -2.36
N ILE A 142 15.79 1.48 -2.74
CA ILE A 142 17.22 1.30 -3.02
C ILE A 142 17.63 2.09 -4.28
N ASN A 143 16.80 2.08 -5.32
CA ASN A 143 17.04 2.90 -6.51
C ASN A 143 17.04 4.40 -6.18
N ALA A 144 16.16 4.85 -5.32
CA ALA A 144 16.09 6.26 -4.89
C ALA A 144 17.36 6.70 -4.12
N VAL A 145 17.90 5.83 -3.28
CA VAL A 145 19.15 6.10 -2.54
C VAL A 145 20.35 6.25 -3.48
N ASN A 146 20.35 5.54 -4.59
CA ASN A 146 21.43 5.55 -5.59
C ASN A 146 21.32 6.74 -6.58
N GLN A 147 20.26 7.56 -6.50
CA GLN A 147 20.12 8.74 -7.35
C GLN A 147 21.01 9.89 -6.86
N PRO A 148 21.51 10.74 -7.77
CA PRO A 148 22.40 11.86 -7.44
C PRO A 148 21.70 12.95 -6.60
N LEU A 149 20.37 13.06 -6.70
CA LEU A 149 19.57 14.04 -5.96
C LEU A 149 18.98 13.43 -4.68
N ASN A 150 19.37 13.96 -3.54
CA ASN A 150 18.93 13.49 -2.22
C ASN A 150 17.41 13.56 -1.99
N ILE A 151 16.71 14.40 -2.74
CA ILE A 151 15.26 14.54 -2.63
C ILE A 151 14.52 13.23 -2.92
N PHE A 152 15.06 12.38 -3.81
CA PHE A 152 14.46 11.09 -4.13
C PHE A 152 14.48 10.11 -2.96
N LYS A 153 15.43 10.25 -2.02
CA LYS A 153 15.56 9.35 -0.85
C LYS A 153 14.39 9.42 0.10
N LEU A 154 13.71 10.57 0.15
CA LEU A 154 12.54 10.79 1.02
C LEU A 154 11.26 10.22 0.42
N GLY A 155 11.26 9.91 -0.89
CA GLY A 155 10.04 9.63 -1.65
C GLY A 155 9.15 10.86 -1.77
N PHE A 156 8.17 10.80 -2.66
CA PHE A 156 7.18 11.86 -2.80
C PHE A 156 5.82 11.33 -2.38
N PRO A 157 5.06 12.05 -1.54
CA PRO A 157 3.71 11.63 -1.15
C PRO A 157 2.79 11.35 -2.35
N THR A 158 2.95 12.13 -3.42
CA THR A 158 2.20 11.98 -4.69
C THR A 158 2.48 10.67 -5.42
N ASN A 159 3.61 10.00 -5.15
CA ASN A 159 3.98 8.74 -5.80
C ASN A 159 3.36 7.50 -5.12
N THR A 160 2.77 7.65 -3.94
CA THR A 160 2.18 6.52 -3.20
C THR A 160 1.14 5.78 -4.05
N TYR A 161 0.28 6.50 -4.74
CA TYR A 161 -0.72 5.93 -5.64
C TYR A 161 -0.11 5.04 -6.73
N THR A 162 0.93 5.55 -7.38
CA THR A 162 1.62 4.82 -8.46
C THR A 162 2.37 3.62 -7.90
N GLN A 163 3.02 3.75 -6.75
CA GLN A 163 3.76 2.64 -6.12
C GLN A 163 2.82 1.51 -5.71
N GLU A 164 1.71 1.82 -5.04
CA GLU A 164 0.72 0.80 -4.66
C GLU A 164 0.08 0.15 -5.88
N GLY A 165 -0.24 0.94 -6.91
CA GLY A 165 -0.78 0.41 -8.16
C GLY A 165 0.20 -0.54 -8.87
N ILE A 166 1.48 -0.20 -8.93
CA ILE A 166 2.53 -1.07 -9.49
C ILE A 166 2.69 -2.31 -8.62
N ALA A 167 2.64 -2.18 -7.29
CA ALA A 167 2.76 -3.31 -6.38
C ALA A 167 1.63 -4.33 -6.59
N VAL A 168 0.38 -3.89 -6.67
CA VAL A 168 -0.75 -4.78 -7.02
C VAL A 168 -0.63 -5.35 -8.43
N LEU A 169 -0.13 -4.58 -9.39
CA LEU A 169 0.12 -5.07 -10.74
C LEU A 169 1.19 -6.17 -10.75
N THR A 170 2.25 -6.06 -9.94
CA THR A 170 3.27 -7.12 -9.85
C THR A 170 2.74 -8.38 -9.17
N GLU A 171 1.83 -8.27 -8.18
CA GLU A 171 1.09 -9.41 -7.65
C GLU A 171 0.33 -10.15 -8.78
N TYR A 172 -0.33 -9.40 -9.68
CA TYR A 172 -1.04 -9.96 -10.82
C TYR A 172 -0.09 -10.60 -11.85
N LEU A 173 0.95 -9.88 -12.26
CA LEU A 173 1.90 -10.37 -13.28
C LEU A 173 2.69 -11.60 -12.82
N SER A 174 2.91 -11.75 -11.52
CA SER A 174 3.53 -12.94 -10.93
C SER A 174 2.58 -14.14 -10.85
N GLY A 175 1.27 -13.94 -11.08
CA GLY A 175 0.25 -14.99 -11.01
C GLY A 175 -0.22 -15.32 -9.60
N PHE A 176 0.12 -14.49 -8.59
CA PHE A 176 -0.21 -14.72 -7.18
C PHE A 176 -1.28 -13.76 -6.63
N LEU A 177 -1.84 -12.88 -7.45
CA LEU A 177 -3.00 -12.06 -7.07
C LEU A 177 -4.27 -12.91 -7.04
N THR A 178 -4.76 -13.21 -5.84
CA THR A 178 -5.96 -14.04 -5.64
C THR A 178 -7.25 -13.20 -5.64
N ILE A 179 -8.40 -13.83 -5.92
CA ILE A 179 -9.72 -13.19 -5.78
C ILE A 179 -9.95 -12.73 -4.34
N LYS A 180 -9.52 -13.49 -3.35
CA LYS A 180 -9.58 -13.09 -1.94
C LYS A 180 -8.87 -11.76 -1.72
N ARG A 181 -7.64 -11.61 -2.22
CA ARG A 181 -6.86 -10.37 -2.12
C ARG A 181 -7.55 -9.19 -2.80
N LEU A 182 -8.11 -9.41 -3.99
CA LEU A 182 -8.90 -8.38 -4.69
C LEU A 182 -10.14 -7.98 -3.90
N LYS A 183 -10.86 -8.93 -3.30
CA LYS A 183 -12.02 -8.64 -2.44
C LYS A 183 -11.61 -7.82 -1.21
N GLU A 184 -10.49 -8.12 -0.57
CA GLU A 184 -9.97 -7.32 0.54
C GLU A 184 -9.70 -5.86 0.13
N LEU A 185 -9.15 -5.62 -1.06
CA LEU A 185 -8.96 -4.27 -1.59
C LEU A 185 -10.29 -3.59 -1.90
N ALA A 186 -11.22 -4.30 -2.52
CA ALA A 186 -12.56 -3.81 -2.83
C ALA A 186 -13.36 -3.43 -1.56
N LEU A 187 -13.29 -4.23 -0.50
CA LEU A 187 -13.90 -3.92 0.79
C LEU A 187 -13.39 -2.61 1.40
N ARG A 188 -12.11 -2.28 1.23
CA ARG A 188 -11.54 -1.00 1.67
C ARG A 188 -12.17 0.17 0.91
N VAL A 189 -12.36 0.04 -0.41
CA VAL A 189 -13.00 1.06 -1.24
C VAL A 189 -14.43 1.31 -0.80
N VAL A 190 -15.22 0.25 -0.64
CA VAL A 190 -16.62 0.33 -0.20
C VAL A 190 -16.71 0.88 1.23
N GLY A 191 -15.83 0.44 2.14
CA GLY A 191 -15.80 0.93 3.52
C GLY A 191 -15.51 2.44 3.62
N VAL A 192 -14.59 2.95 2.78
CA VAL A 192 -14.32 4.39 2.73
C VAL A 192 -15.54 5.16 2.20
N ASP A 193 -16.20 4.67 1.16
CA ASP A 193 -17.42 5.28 0.63
C ASP A 193 -18.55 5.33 1.68
N MET A 194 -18.76 4.24 2.42
CA MET A 194 -19.75 4.21 3.52
C MET A 194 -19.44 5.29 4.57
N MET A 195 -18.18 5.50 4.92
CA MET A 195 -17.78 6.56 5.86
C MET A 195 -18.02 7.96 5.29
N ILE A 196 -17.76 8.17 4.00
CA ILE A 196 -18.05 9.44 3.31
C ILE A 196 -19.55 9.72 3.34
N ASN A 197 -20.38 8.70 3.20
CA ASN A 197 -21.83 8.78 3.29
C ASN A 197 -22.37 8.86 4.72
N GLY A 198 -21.50 9.00 5.72
CA GLY A 198 -21.87 9.34 7.11
C GLY A 198 -22.00 8.16 8.07
N LEU A 199 -21.66 6.93 7.66
CA LEU A 199 -21.59 5.80 8.58
C LEU A 199 -20.37 5.93 9.49
N ASP A 200 -20.53 5.63 10.77
CA ASP A 200 -19.40 5.52 11.69
C ASP A 200 -18.68 4.16 11.51
N PHE A 201 -17.51 4.04 12.12
CA PHE A 201 -16.68 2.83 12.01
C PHE A 201 -17.43 1.55 12.41
N LYS A 202 -18.26 1.62 13.46
CA LYS A 202 -19.03 0.45 13.95
C LYS A 202 -20.08 0.03 12.94
N ALA A 203 -20.79 0.99 12.38
CA ALA A 203 -21.82 0.75 11.35
C ALA A 203 -21.18 0.17 10.08
N VAL A 204 -20.06 0.74 9.61
CA VAL A 204 -19.30 0.21 8.47
C VAL A 204 -18.86 -1.23 8.72
N TYR A 205 -18.28 -1.52 9.87
CA TYR A 205 -17.85 -2.88 10.23
C TYR A 205 -19.02 -3.87 10.17
N HIS A 206 -20.16 -3.54 10.78
CA HIS A 206 -21.33 -4.42 10.79
C HIS A 206 -21.89 -4.63 9.38
N GLU A 207 -21.95 -3.57 8.57
CA GLU A 207 -22.46 -3.67 7.20
C GLU A 207 -21.56 -4.56 6.35
N LEU A 208 -20.24 -4.37 6.41
CA LEU A 208 -19.29 -5.19 5.66
C LEU A 208 -19.33 -6.67 6.09
N VAL A 209 -19.41 -6.94 7.39
CA VAL A 209 -19.50 -8.33 7.89
C VAL A 209 -20.81 -8.99 7.45
N ASN A 210 -21.95 -8.29 7.53
CA ASN A 210 -23.25 -8.85 7.16
C ASN A 210 -23.41 -9.07 5.65
N SER A 211 -22.74 -8.24 4.83
CA SER A 211 -22.93 -8.27 3.38
C SER A 211 -21.92 -9.15 2.65
N TYR A 212 -20.74 -9.40 3.23
CA TYR A 212 -19.62 -10.01 2.50
C TYR A 212 -18.88 -11.13 3.27
N TYR A 213 -19.25 -11.42 4.51
CA TYR A 213 -18.72 -12.53 5.33
C TYR A 213 -19.85 -13.42 5.88
#